data_2a91d7a1932090931dbf30feae38bae7
#
_entry.id   2a91d7a1932090931dbf30feae38bae7
#
_cell.length_a   1.000
_cell.length_b   1.000
_cell.length_c   1.000
_cell.angle_alpha   90.00
_cell.angle_beta   90.00
_cell.angle_gamma   90.00
#
_symmetry.space_group_name_H-M   'P 1'
#
loop_
_entity.id
_entity.type
_entity.pdbx_description
1 polymer ?
#
loop_
_entity_poly.entity_id
_entity_poly.type
_entity_poly.pdbx_seq_one_letter_code
_entity_poly.pdbx_strand_id
1 'polypeptide(L)'
;MTPPFRWDLLLKVGGSLGRGAALAPLMQRIGLLAGRRRLLVVPGGGVFADLVRRQTARARVDEETAHHMALFAMDQFGLLLSSLSRRSTVVDNLQAAELVAEAGRVP
;
A
#
# COMPACT_ATOMS: atom_id res chain seq x y z
N MET A 1 11.34 -20.95 21.80
CA MET A 1 10.65 -19.69 21.51
C MET A 1 11.05 -19.20 20.12
N THR A 2 10.08 -19.02 19.22
CA THR A 2 10.36 -18.53 17.88
C THR A 2 10.69 -17.04 17.97
N PRO A 3 11.81 -16.58 17.40
CA PRO A 3 12.10 -15.15 17.40
C PRO A 3 11.03 -14.39 16.62
N PRO A 4 10.74 -13.13 16.98
CA PRO A 4 9.79 -12.31 16.24
C PRO A 4 10.27 -12.09 14.81
N PHE A 5 9.32 -11.97 13.89
CA PHE A 5 9.62 -11.64 12.51
C PHE A 5 10.30 -10.26 12.42
N ARG A 6 11.37 -10.18 11.65
CA ARG A 6 12.12 -8.93 11.49
C ARG A 6 11.90 -8.36 10.09
N TRP A 7 11.33 -7.19 10.07
CA TRP A 7 11.22 -6.40 8.86
C TRP A 7 12.51 -5.62 8.63
N ASP A 8 12.98 -5.60 7.39
CA ASP A 8 14.14 -4.78 7.01
C ASP A 8 13.70 -3.36 6.63
N LEU A 9 12.56 -3.25 5.94
CA LEU A 9 12.07 -1.98 5.42
C LEU A 9 10.55 -1.89 5.55
N LEU A 10 10.10 -0.71 5.93
CA LEU A 10 8.70 -0.33 5.86
C LEU A 10 8.62 0.85 4.87
N LEU A 11 7.99 0.61 3.73
CA LEU A 11 7.93 1.58 2.64
C LEU A 11 6.51 2.13 2.53
N LYS A 12 6.36 3.42 2.80
CA LYS A 12 5.11 4.11 2.56
C LYS A 12 5.13 4.71 1.17
N VAL A 13 4.19 4.31 0.32
CA VAL A 13 4.04 4.86 -1.02
C VAL A 13 2.87 5.83 -0.99
N GLY A 14 3.19 7.11 -1.08
CA GLY A 14 2.21 8.18 -0.93
C GLY A 14 1.68 8.75 -2.23
N GLY A 15 0.76 9.70 -2.09
CA GLY A 15 -0.01 10.24 -3.20
C GLY A 15 0.76 11.09 -4.19
N SER A 16 1.86 11.73 -3.77
CA SER A 16 2.68 12.53 -4.67
C SER A 16 3.33 11.68 -5.77
N LEU A 17 3.53 10.39 -5.52
CA LEU A 17 4.03 9.42 -6.49
C LEU A 17 2.91 8.80 -7.33
N GLY A 18 1.65 9.01 -6.91
CA GLY A 18 0.48 8.39 -7.53
C GLY A 18 0.03 9.00 -8.84
N ARG A 19 0.75 10.01 -9.31
CA ARG A 19 0.41 10.70 -10.56
C ARG A 19 1.44 10.35 -11.61
N GLY A 20 1.16 9.32 -12.40
CA GLY A 20 1.87 9.12 -13.62
C GLY A 20 2.75 7.90 -13.72
N ALA A 21 3.65 7.94 -14.67
CA ALA A 21 4.45 6.82 -15.15
C ALA A 21 5.50 6.31 -14.15
N ALA A 22 5.69 7.00 -13.01
CA ALA A 22 6.71 6.63 -12.04
C ALA A 22 6.34 5.43 -11.15
N LEU A 23 5.04 5.14 -10.98
CA LEU A 23 4.59 4.07 -10.10
C LEU A 23 5.01 2.68 -10.56
N ALA A 24 4.84 2.38 -11.84
CA ALA A 24 5.16 1.05 -12.37
C ALA A 24 6.66 0.72 -12.20
N PRO A 25 7.60 1.59 -12.62
CA PRO A 25 9.02 1.36 -12.37
C PRO A 25 9.37 1.22 -10.90
N LEU A 26 8.74 2.04 -10.03
CA LEU A 26 8.95 1.97 -8.59
C LEU A 26 8.53 0.61 -8.04
N MET A 27 7.33 0.15 -8.36
CA MET A 27 6.83 -1.14 -7.87
C MET A 27 7.62 -2.31 -8.41
N GLN A 28 8.14 -2.22 -9.63
CA GLN A 28 9.01 -3.24 -10.20
C GLN A 28 10.34 -3.31 -9.43
N ARG A 29 10.93 -2.17 -9.07
CA ARG A 29 12.15 -2.13 -8.26
C ARG A 29 11.91 -2.67 -6.85
N ILE A 30 10.78 -2.33 -6.26
CA ILE A 30 10.41 -2.87 -4.95
C ILE A 30 10.26 -4.40 -5.03
N GLY A 31 9.67 -4.90 -6.10
CA GLY A 31 9.55 -6.34 -6.33
C GLY A 31 10.90 -7.06 -6.40
N LEU A 32 11.89 -6.45 -7.03
CA LEU A 32 13.25 -6.99 -7.08
C LEU A 32 13.92 -6.96 -5.71
N LEU A 33 13.73 -5.88 -4.96
CA LEU A 33 14.28 -5.73 -3.62
C LEU A 33 13.70 -6.76 -2.65
N ALA A 34 12.44 -7.13 -2.82
CA ALA A 34 11.76 -8.10 -1.96
C ALA A 34 12.40 -9.48 -1.99
N GLY A 35 13.16 -9.83 -3.03
CA GLY A 35 13.92 -11.06 -3.08
C GLY A 35 15.12 -11.07 -2.13
N ARG A 36 15.57 -9.92 -1.66
CA ARG A 36 16.75 -9.75 -0.80
C ARG A 36 16.44 -9.16 0.57
N ARG A 37 15.30 -8.50 0.72
CA ARG A 37 14.92 -7.81 1.95
C ARG A 37 13.48 -8.15 2.31
N ARG A 38 13.21 -8.24 3.60
CA ARG A 38 11.85 -8.39 4.11
C ARG A 38 11.23 -7.02 4.23
N LEU A 39 10.44 -6.64 3.25
CA LEU A 39 9.83 -5.33 3.20
C LEU A 39 8.31 -5.42 3.23
N LEU A 40 7.70 -4.35 3.71
CA LEU A 40 6.25 -4.17 3.72
C LEU A 40 5.94 -2.85 3.05
N VAL A 41 5.04 -2.86 2.09
CA VAL A 41 4.55 -1.64 1.45
C VAL A 41 3.24 -1.23 2.10
N VAL A 42 3.18 0.01 2.57
CA VAL A 42 1.97 0.61 3.11
C VAL A 42 1.50 1.69 2.14
N PRO A 43 0.34 1.51 1.50
CA PRO A 43 -0.17 2.51 0.58
C PRO A 43 -0.72 3.72 1.32
N GLY A 44 -0.49 4.91 0.78
CA GLY A 44 -1.23 6.10 1.14
C GLY A 44 -2.55 6.15 0.38
N GLY A 45 -3.21 7.30 0.43
CA GLY A 45 -4.51 7.44 -0.25
C GLY A 45 -4.41 7.74 -1.74
N GLY A 46 -3.32 8.34 -2.17
CA GLY A 46 -3.13 8.72 -3.57
C GLY A 46 -4.21 9.66 -4.08
N VAL A 47 -4.48 9.56 -5.38
CA VAL A 47 -5.54 10.33 -6.02
C VAL A 47 -6.93 9.99 -5.47
N PHE A 48 -7.09 8.77 -4.97
CA PHE A 48 -8.36 8.33 -4.38
C PHE A 48 -8.69 9.11 -3.10
N ALA A 49 -7.70 9.35 -2.24
CA ALA A 49 -7.89 10.14 -1.04
C ALA A 49 -8.15 11.62 -1.37
N ASP A 50 -7.52 12.15 -2.39
CA ASP A 50 -7.77 13.53 -2.86
C ASP A 50 -9.22 13.70 -3.29
N LEU A 51 -9.75 12.73 -4.02
CA LEU A 51 -11.16 12.73 -4.42
C LEU A 51 -12.08 12.64 -3.20
N VAL A 52 -11.77 11.77 -2.25
CA VAL A 52 -12.53 11.62 -1.01
C VAL A 52 -12.59 12.97 -0.26
N ARG A 53 -11.44 13.64 -0.07
CA ARG A 53 -11.40 14.93 0.63
C ARG A 53 -12.28 15.97 -0.05
N ARG A 54 -12.24 16.04 -1.37
CA ARG A 54 -13.07 17.00 -2.12
C ARG A 54 -14.55 16.70 -1.99
N GLN A 55 -14.94 15.43 -2.10
CA GLN A 55 -16.34 15.03 -2.03
C GLN A 55 -16.91 15.17 -0.62
N THR A 56 -16.16 14.78 0.40
CA THR A 56 -16.62 14.88 1.78
C THR A 56 -16.76 16.33 2.23
N ALA A 57 -15.90 17.22 1.76
CA ALA A 57 -16.02 18.64 2.04
C ALA A 57 -17.26 19.27 1.38
N ARG A 58 -17.54 18.92 0.13
CA ARG A 58 -18.70 19.43 -0.61
C ARG A 58 -20.03 18.94 -0.05
N ALA A 59 -20.09 17.65 0.30
CA ALA A 59 -21.31 17.02 0.78
C ALA A 59 -21.52 17.18 2.29
N ARG A 60 -20.58 17.81 2.98
CA ARG A 60 -20.62 18.00 4.45
C ARG A 60 -20.81 16.66 5.17
N VAL A 61 -20.02 15.69 4.79
CA VAL A 61 -20.05 14.34 5.35
C VAL A 61 -19.47 14.39 6.77
N ASP A 62 -20.03 13.61 7.69
CA ASP A 62 -19.50 13.49 9.04
C ASP A 62 -18.10 12.87 9.06
N GLU A 63 -17.34 13.14 10.14
CA GLU A 63 -15.95 12.71 10.24
C GLU A 63 -15.79 11.19 10.19
N GLU A 64 -16.70 10.44 10.82
CA GLU A 64 -16.65 9.00 10.84
C GLU A 64 -16.79 8.41 9.42
N THR A 65 -17.76 8.89 8.66
CA THR A 65 -17.96 8.48 7.28
C THR A 65 -16.75 8.85 6.41
N ALA A 66 -16.25 10.08 6.56
CA ALA A 66 -15.08 10.54 5.83
C ALA A 66 -13.84 9.66 6.13
N HIS A 67 -13.68 9.26 7.39
CA HIS A 67 -12.59 8.37 7.80
C HIS A 67 -12.69 7.01 7.11
N HIS A 68 -13.88 6.41 7.09
CA HIS A 68 -14.09 5.12 6.40
C HIS A 68 -13.82 5.25 4.90
N MET A 69 -14.27 6.34 4.28
CA MET A 69 -14.00 6.58 2.87
C MET A 69 -12.50 6.71 2.59
N ALA A 70 -11.77 7.36 3.50
CA ALA A 70 -10.32 7.49 3.38
C ALA A 70 -9.62 6.13 3.46
N LEU A 71 -10.08 5.23 4.33
CA LEU A 71 -9.54 3.86 4.43
C LEU A 71 -9.78 3.09 3.13
N PHE A 72 -10.96 3.19 2.54
CA PHE A 72 -11.23 2.56 1.24
C PHE A 72 -10.37 3.15 0.13
N ALA A 73 -10.07 4.44 0.19
CA ALA A 73 -9.15 5.06 -0.76
C ALA A 73 -7.76 4.44 -0.69
N MET A 74 -7.27 4.16 0.52
CA MET A 74 -5.99 3.49 0.72
C MET A 74 -6.01 2.06 0.17
N ASP A 75 -7.10 1.34 0.38
CA ASP A 75 -7.28 0.00 -0.17
C ASP A 75 -7.26 0.00 -1.69
N GLN A 76 -7.95 0.95 -2.32
CA GLN A 76 -7.93 1.09 -3.77
C GLN A 76 -6.52 1.39 -4.29
N PHE A 77 -5.80 2.27 -3.62
CA PHE A 77 -4.43 2.58 -4.01
C PHE A 77 -3.51 1.36 -3.84
N GLY A 78 -3.70 0.60 -2.77
CA GLY A 78 -2.98 -0.65 -2.54
C GLY A 78 -3.21 -1.67 -3.65
N LEU A 79 -4.45 -1.82 -4.12
CA LEU A 79 -4.77 -2.68 -5.24
C LEU A 79 -4.08 -2.22 -6.53
N LEU A 80 -4.07 -0.91 -6.78
CA LEU A 80 -3.37 -0.36 -7.93
C LEU A 80 -1.87 -0.66 -7.86
N LEU A 81 -1.24 -0.39 -6.72
CA LEU A 81 0.19 -0.67 -6.54
C LEU A 81 0.51 -2.15 -6.75
N SER A 82 -0.30 -3.03 -6.17
CA SER A 82 -0.11 -4.47 -6.30
C SER A 82 -0.20 -4.93 -7.75
N SER A 83 -1.06 -4.31 -8.55
CA SER A 83 -1.22 -4.67 -9.96
C SER A 83 0.01 -4.35 -10.81
N LEU A 84 0.88 -3.45 -10.32
CA LEU A 84 2.04 -2.99 -11.07
C LEU A 84 3.29 -3.84 -10.86
N SER A 85 3.23 -4.85 -10.02
CA SER A 85 4.32 -5.81 -9.82
C SER A 85 3.75 -7.20 -9.64
N ARG A 86 4.26 -8.16 -10.43
CA ARG A 86 3.85 -9.57 -10.33
C ARG A 86 4.23 -10.20 -9.00
N ARG A 87 5.16 -9.60 -8.28
CA ARG A 87 5.63 -10.10 -6.98
C ARG A 87 4.82 -9.58 -5.82
N SER A 88 3.85 -8.72 -6.07
CA SER A 88 3.04 -8.09 -5.04
C SER A 88 1.77 -8.89 -4.76
N THR A 89 1.38 -8.88 -3.51
CA THR A 89 0.12 -9.48 -3.05
C THR A 89 -0.49 -8.61 -1.98
N VAL A 90 -1.74 -8.21 -2.17
CA VAL A 90 -2.46 -7.44 -1.15
C VAL A 90 -2.78 -8.35 0.03
N VAL A 91 -2.48 -7.87 1.22
CA VAL A 91 -2.77 -8.59 2.47
C VAL A 91 -3.51 -7.65 3.43
N ASP A 92 -4.26 -8.22 4.34
CA ASP A 92 -5.09 -7.47 5.29
C ASP A 92 -4.67 -7.65 6.75
N ASN A 93 -3.60 -8.40 6.99
CA ASN A 93 -3.09 -8.60 8.35
C ASN A 93 -1.58 -8.88 8.32
N LEU A 94 -0.93 -8.69 9.47
CA LEU A 94 0.51 -8.84 9.58
C LEU A 94 0.98 -10.28 9.41
N GLN A 95 0.21 -11.26 9.82
CA GLN A 95 0.59 -12.66 9.64
C GLN A 95 0.69 -13.03 8.16
N ALA A 96 -0.31 -12.63 7.37
CA ALA A 96 -0.28 -12.83 5.93
C ALA A 96 0.87 -12.06 5.29
N ALA A 97 1.14 -10.84 5.74
CA ALA A 97 2.27 -10.05 5.26
C ALA A 97 3.60 -10.74 5.50
N GLU A 98 3.81 -11.31 6.68
CA GLU A 98 5.04 -12.04 7.01
C GLU A 98 5.26 -13.23 6.09
N LEU A 99 4.20 -14.00 5.79
CA LEU A 99 4.29 -15.15 4.88
C LEU A 99 4.67 -14.70 3.47
N VAL A 100 4.08 -13.62 2.99
CA VAL A 100 4.40 -13.08 1.66
C VAL A 100 5.85 -12.62 1.60
N ALA A 101 6.31 -11.89 2.64
CA ALA A 101 7.70 -11.41 2.71
C ALA A 101 8.70 -12.57 2.79
N GLU A 102 8.40 -13.62 3.55
CA GLU A 102 9.26 -14.80 3.63
C GLU A 102 9.39 -15.53 2.28
N ALA A 103 8.36 -15.45 1.46
CA ALA A 103 8.38 -16.01 0.12
C ALA A 103 9.19 -15.15 -0.88
N GLY A 104 9.79 -14.05 -0.43
CA GLY A 104 10.53 -13.12 -1.28
C GLY A 104 9.63 -12.25 -2.16
N ARG A 105 8.40 -12.03 -1.71
CA ARG A 105 7.40 -11.25 -2.43
C ARG A 105 7.04 -9.99 -1.64
N VAL A 106 6.30 -9.09 -2.26
CA VAL A 106 5.90 -7.79 -1.69
C VAL A 106 4.51 -7.90 -1.07
N PRO A 107 4.40 -7.84 0.27
CA PRO A 107 3.11 -7.71 0.93
C PRO A 107 2.59 -6.29 0.94
#